data_501e69b025defc985d31b3a3622c243b
#
_entry.id   501e69b025defc985d31b3a3622c243b
#
_cell.length_a   1.000
_cell.length_b   1.000
_cell.length_c   1.000
_cell.angle_alpha   90.00
_cell.angle_beta   90.00
_cell.angle_gamma   90.00
#
_symmetry.space_group_name_H-M   'P 1'
#
loop_
_entity.id
_entity.type
_entity.pdbx_description
1 polymer ?
#
loop_
_entity_poly.entity_id
_entity_poly.type
_entity_poly.pdbx_seq_one_letter_code
_entity_poly.pdbx_strand_id
1 'polypeptide(L)'
;MTAEVFYKTLKQRFGEVLEANGLQNEEVTVTCRTLSPEEAIGNTRRRDFPIISGKDIMIEASFQGSRGQAFTDAPAAFQGRLEDILEVDLVEDAQGRGLFIAAVNAVMCHLGLCGGTVHCRTEGPELCAVEMLAYLRTHYADRKRIALIGYQPALLEMLSKSEFDVRVLDLNPANVGQIRYGVLVENGIDAYESVVK
;
A
#
# COMPACT_ATOMS: atom_id res chain seq x y z
N MET A 1 14.92 -6.25 10.45
CA MET A 1 13.74 -7.08 10.82
C MET A 1 13.41 -7.94 9.61
N THR A 2 13.37 -9.26 9.77
CA THR A 2 13.01 -10.16 8.66
C THR A 2 11.52 -10.10 8.36
N ALA A 3 11.10 -10.49 7.13
CA ALA A 3 9.69 -10.56 6.76
C ALA A 3 8.88 -11.45 7.73
N GLU A 4 9.45 -12.58 8.13
CA GLU A 4 8.83 -13.51 9.09
C GLU A 4 8.53 -12.84 10.44
N VAL A 5 9.51 -12.15 11.01
CA VAL A 5 9.34 -11.43 12.28
C VAL A 5 8.30 -10.31 12.13
N PHE A 6 8.31 -9.60 10.99
CA PHE A 6 7.34 -8.56 10.72
C PHE A 6 5.91 -9.12 10.66
N TYR A 7 5.66 -10.16 9.86
CA TYR A 7 4.33 -10.74 9.72
C TYR A 7 3.83 -11.40 11.00
N LYS A 8 4.71 -12.07 11.74
CA LYS A 8 4.37 -12.61 13.05
C LYS A 8 3.92 -11.52 14.02
N THR A 9 4.64 -10.41 14.07
CA THR A 9 4.29 -9.27 14.91
C THR A 9 2.97 -8.65 14.48
N LEU A 10 2.74 -8.51 13.17
CA LEU A 10 1.51 -7.96 12.62
C LEU A 10 0.29 -8.82 12.97
N LYS A 11 0.39 -10.14 12.79
CA LYS A 11 -0.66 -11.09 13.19
C LYS A 11 -0.95 -11.03 14.69
N GLN A 12 0.09 -11.01 15.51
CA GLN A 12 -0.07 -10.88 16.96
C GLN A 12 -0.82 -9.59 17.32
N ARG A 13 -0.40 -8.46 16.78
CA ARG A 13 -1.04 -7.16 17.04
C ARG A 13 -2.50 -7.12 16.59
N PHE A 14 -2.78 -7.71 15.44
CA PHE A 14 -4.16 -7.80 14.97
C PHE A 14 -5.00 -8.72 15.86
N GLY A 15 -4.47 -9.88 16.29
CA GLY A 15 -5.10 -10.77 17.26
C GLY A 15 -5.43 -10.05 18.57
N GLU A 16 -4.50 -9.27 19.12
CA GLU A 16 -4.71 -8.44 20.33
C GLU A 16 -5.86 -7.43 20.13
N VAL A 17 -5.96 -6.81 18.94
CA VAL A 17 -7.07 -5.90 18.62
C VAL A 17 -8.40 -6.64 18.56
N LEU A 18 -8.44 -7.80 17.91
CA LEU A 18 -9.67 -8.61 17.83
C LEU A 18 -10.12 -9.06 19.22
N GLU A 19 -9.21 -9.52 20.05
CA GLU A 19 -9.50 -9.98 21.42
C GLU A 19 -10.02 -8.83 22.29
N ALA A 20 -9.36 -7.70 22.27
CA ALA A 20 -9.74 -6.52 23.06
C ALA A 20 -11.14 -5.99 22.72
N ASN A 21 -11.65 -6.28 21.50
CA ASN A 21 -12.94 -5.83 21.01
C ASN A 21 -13.96 -6.98 20.86
N GLY A 22 -13.61 -8.23 21.20
CA GLY A 22 -14.51 -9.40 21.11
C GLY A 22 -14.90 -9.78 19.69
N LEU A 23 -14.02 -9.54 18.69
CA LEU A 23 -14.32 -9.66 17.28
C LEU A 23 -13.85 -10.96 16.61
N GLN A 24 -13.19 -11.88 17.34
CA GLN A 24 -12.57 -13.08 16.76
C GLN A 24 -13.55 -13.93 15.95
N ASN A 25 -14.77 -14.08 16.48
CA ASN A 25 -15.83 -14.91 15.88
C ASN A 25 -16.70 -14.18 14.85
N GLU A 26 -16.46 -12.89 14.64
CA GLU A 26 -17.24 -12.11 13.68
C GLU A 26 -16.87 -12.46 12.25
N GLU A 27 -17.87 -12.45 11.36
CA GLU A 27 -17.65 -12.76 9.94
C GLU A 27 -17.09 -11.58 9.17
N VAL A 28 -16.13 -11.85 8.30
CA VAL A 28 -15.60 -10.95 7.30
C VAL A 28 -15.75 -11.54 5.91
N THR A 29 -16.09 -10.72 4.94
CA THR A 29 -16.14 -11.12 3.54
C THR A 29 -15.09 -10.32 2.77
N VAL A 30 -14.21 -11.03 2.07
CA VAL A 30 -13.24 -10.42 1.14
C VAL A 30 -13.63 -10.81 -0.27
N THR A 31 -13.92 -9.82 -1.09
CA THR A 31 -14.29 -10.02 -2.49
C THR A 31 -13.12 -9.68 -3.39
N CYS A 32 -12.92 -10.54 -4.38
CA CYS A 32 -12.00 -10.28 -5.47
C CYS A 32 -12.81 -9.71 -6.64
N ARG A 33 -12.95 -8.39 -6.67
CA ARG A 33 -13.44 -7.70 -7.85
C ARG A 33 -12.25 -7.08 -8.55
N THR A 34 -11.93 -7.60 -9.73
CA THR A 34 -10.97 -6.95 -10.60
C THR A 34 -11.58 -5.64 -11.08
N LEU A 35 -11.06 -4.54 -10.58
CA LEU A 35 -11.39 -3.22 -11.13
C LEU A 35 -10.57 -2.99 -12.40
N SER A 36 -11.19 -2.47 -13.44
CA SER A 36 -10.42 -1.93 -14.55
C SER A 36 -9.58 -0.75 -14.07
N PRO A 37 -8.47 -0.41 -14.73
CA PRO A 37 -7.70 0.78 -14.37
C PRO A 37 -8.56 2.05 -14.25
N GLU A 38 -9.54 2.20 -15.12
CA GLU A 38 -10.47 3.33 -15.11
C GLU A 38 -11.38 3.32 -13.87
N GLU A 39 -11.88 2.15 -13.46
CA GLU A 39 -12.67 2.02 -12.24
C GLU A 39 -11.83 2.30 -10.98
N ALA A 40 -10.57 1.87 -10.98
CA ALA A 40 -9.67 2.04 -9.84
C ALA A 40 -9.16 3.48 -9.71
N ILE A 41 -8.56 4.05 -10.75
CA ILE A 41 -7.89 5.36 -10.71
C ILE A 41 -8.56 6.44 -11.58
N GLY A 42 -9.68 6.13 -12.24
CA GLY A 42 -10.38 7.05 -13.14
C GLY A 42 -9.63 7.28 -14.46
N ASN A 43 -10.14 8.21 -15.25
CA ASN A 43 -9.50 8.61 -16.51
C ASN A 43 -8.29 9.51 -16.23
N THR A 44 -7.11 8.92 -16.21
CA THR A 44 -5.84 9.63 -16.05
C THR A 44 -5.15 9.85 -17.40
N ARG A 45 -4.45 10.98 -17.54
CA ARG A 45 -3.58 11.24 -18.70
C ARG A 45 -2.27 10.46 -18.64
N ARG A 46 -1.85 10.10 -17.44
CA ARG A 46 -0.63 9.29 -17.22
C ARG A 46 -0.87 7.84 -17.66
N ARG A 47 0.21 7.22 -18.16
CA ARG A 47 0.21 5.83 -18.60
C ARG A 47 1.24 4.97 -17.86
N ASP A 48 1.95 5.57 -16.93
CA ASP A 48 3.06 4.96 -16.18
C ASP A 48 2.67 4.52 -14.77
N PHE A 49 1.39 4.54 -14.42
CA PHE A 49 0.90 3.96 -13.17
C PHE A 49 0.93 2.43 -13.24
N PRO A 50 1.45 1.73 -12.20
CA PRO A 50 1.51 0.26 -12.17
C PRO A 50 0.17 -0.44 -12.44
N ILE A 51 -0.92 0.08 -11.90
CA ILE A 51 -2.27 -0.47 -12.11
C ILE A 51 -2.72 -0.48 -13.58
N ILE A 52 -2.22 0.43 -14.41
CA ILE A 52 -2.54 0.47 -15.86
C ILE A 52 -1.94 -0.73 -16.57
N SER A 53 -0.84 -1.28 -16.08
CA SER A 53 -0.23 -2.50 -16.62
C SER A 53 -1.00 -3.78 -16.30
N GLY A 54 -2.06 -3.71 -15.47
CA GLY A 54 -2.93 -4.82 -15.13
C GLY A 54 -2.30 -5.88 -14.20
N LYS A 55 -1.15 -5.57 -13.58
CA LYS A 55 -0.48 -6.48 -12.66
C LYS A 55 -1.02 -6.39 -11.23
N ASP A 56 -1.51 -5.23 -10.84
CA ASP A 56 -2.01 -4.99 -9.49
C ASP A 56 -3.55 -5.03 -9.52
N ILE A 57 -4.11 -5.89 -8.70
CA ILE A 57 -5.56 -6.06 -8.53
C ILE A 57 -5.93 -5.56 -7.15
N MET A 58 -7.01 -4.80 -7.05
CA MET A 58 -7.55 -4.38 -5.77
C MET A 58 -8.58 -5.39 -5.30
N ILE A 59 -8.39 -5.92 -4.09
CA ILE A 59 -9.40 -6.69 -3.36
C ILE A 59 -10.00 -5.84 -2.24
N GLU A 60 -11.24 -6.11 -1.89
CA GLU A 60 -11.96 -5.35 -0.87
C GLU A 60 -12.57 -6.30 0.17
N ALA A 61 -12.27 -6.05 1.43
CA ALA A 61 -12.94 -6.65 2.57
C ALA A 61 -14.11 -5.80 3.03
N SER A 62 -15.22 -6.44 3.39
CA SER A 62 -16.37 -5.84 4.05
C SER A 62 -16.53 -6.44 5.45
N PHE A 63 -16.57 -5.58 6.46
CA PHE A 63 -16.74 -5.96 7.85
C PHE A 63 -17.69 -4.98 8.53
N GLN A 64 -18.88 -5.45 8.92
CA GLN A 64 -19.91 -4.68 9.64
C GLN A 64 -20.15 -3.26 9.03
N GLY A 65 -20.26 -3.20 7.70
CA GLY A 65 -20.49 -1.96 6.95
C GLY A 65 -19.25 -1.11 6.67
N SER A 66 -18.11 -1.43 7.27
CA SER A 66 -16.82 -0.81 6.96
C SER A 66 -16.10 -1.55 5.85
N ARG A 67 -15.23 -0.86 5.12
CA ARG A 67 -14.46 -1.41 3.99
C ARG A 67 -12.97 -1.27 4.23
N GLY A 68 -12.23 -2.28 3.79
CA GLY A 68 -10.77 -2.26 3.75
C GLY A 68 -10.27 -2.81 2.43
N GLN A 69 -9.28 -2.18 1.84
CA GLN A 69 -8.76 -2.55 0.54
C GLN A 69 -7.28 -2.94 0.64
N ALA A 70 -6.85 -3.81 -0.29
CA ALA A 70 -5.46 -4.17 -0.49
C ALA A 70 -5.19 -4.36 -1.98
N PHE A 71 -4.02 -3.91 -2.43
CA PHE A 71 -3.49 -4.26 -3.75
C PHE A 71 -2.73 -5.57 -3.66
N THR A 72 -2.91 -6.44 -4.64
CA THR A 72 -2.24 -7.73 -4.72
C THR A 72 -2.07 -8.17 -6.18
N ASP A 73 -1.02 -8.91 -6.46
CA ASP A 73 -0.82 -9.65 -7.70
C ASP A 73 -1.39 -11.09 -7.64
N ALA A 74 -1.82 -11.51 -6.44
CA ALA A 74 -2.40 -12.82 -6.18
C ALA A 74 -3.82 -12.69 -5.56
N PRO A 75 -4.83 -12.29 -6.36
CA PRO A 75 -6.17 -12.05 -5.85
C PRO A 75 -6.85 -13.35 -5.40
N ALA A 76 -7.57 -13.26 -4.29
CA ALA A 76 -8.41 -14.33 -3.77
C ALA A 76 -9.68 -13.76 -3.13
N ALA A 77 -10.69 -14.59 -2.97
CA ALA A 77 -11.89 -14.28 -2.20
C ALA A 77 -11.94 -15.14 -0.94
N PHE A 78 -12.56 -14.60 0.10
CA PHE A 78 -12.72 -15.27 1.39
C PHE A 78 -14.04 -14.88 2.03
N GLN A 79 -14.66 -15.83 2.69
CA GLN A 79 -15.77 -15.59 3.62
C GLN A 79 -15.60 -16.53 4.81
N GLY A 80 -15.52 -15.97 6.00
CA GLY A 80 -15.29 -16.72 7.22
C GLY A 80 -15.09 -15.79 8.40
N ARG A 81 -14.64 -16.34 9.52
CA ARG A 81 -14.42 -15.57 10.74
C ARG A 81 -13.05 -14.86 10.72
N LEU A 82 -12.96 -13.77 11.47
CA LEU A 82 -11.72 -13.03 11.60
C LEU A 82 -10.59 -13.86 12.22
N GLU A 83 -10.90 -14.82 13.10
CA GLU A 83 -9.90 -15.75 13.63
C GLU A 83 -9.30 -16.64 12.54
N ASP A 84 -10.07 -17.04 11.52
CA ASP A 84 -9.57 -17.86 10.41
C ASP A 84 -8.52 -17.09 9.57
N ILE A 85 -8.67 -15.77 9.46
CA ILE A 85 -7.69 -14.89 8.80
C ILE A 85 -6.36 -14.86 9.55
N LEU A 86 -6.36 -15.05 10.87
CA LEU A 86 -5.11 -15.11 11.64
C LEU A 86 -4.30 -16.40 11.36
N GLU A 87 -4.91 -17.46 10.85
CA GLU A 87 -4.22 -18.72 10.55
C GLU A 87 -3.47 -18.71 9.20
N VAL A 88 -3.74 -17.72 8.35
CA VAL A 88 -3.11 -17.62 7.02
C VAL A 88 -1.58 -17.47 7.13
N ASP A 89 -0.84 -18.20 6.31
CA ASP A 89 0.61 -18.03 6.20
C ASP A 89 0.95 -16.76 5.39
N LEU A 90 1.40 -15.71 6.09
CA LEU A 90 1.73 -14.43 5.46
C LEU A 90 3.12 -14.42 4.80
N VAL A 91 3.95 -15.43 5.01
CA VAL A 91 5.29 -15.51 4.41
C VAL A 91 5.20 -16.15 3.02
N GLU A 92 4.58 -17.32 2.95
CA GLU A 92 4.55 -18.14 1.74
C GLU A 92 3.28 -17.94 0.90
N ASP A 93 2.14 -17.59 1.53
CA ASP A 93 0.86 -17.44 0.85
C ASP A 93 0.59 -15.98 0.44
N ALA A 94 0.89 -15.68 -0.83
CA ALA A 94 0.64 -14.35 -1.41
C ALA A 94 -0.86 -13.98 -1.46
N GLN A 95 -1.75 -14.97 -1.68
CA GLN A 95 -3.21 -14.75 -1.68
C GLN A 95 -3.67 -14.40 -0.27
N GLY A 96 -3.23 -15.18 0.70
CA GLY A 96 -3.55 -14.95 2.11
C GLY A 96 -3.05 -13.61 2.62
N ARG A 97 -1.88 -13.12 2.17
CA ARG A 97 -1.41 -11.77 2.50
C ARG A 97 -2.40 -10.69 2.09
N GLY A 98 -2.90 -10.75 0.85
CA GLY A 98 -3.90 -9.80 0.36
C GLY A 98 -5.17 -9.82 1.19
N LEU A 99 -5.70 -11.01 1.45
CA LEU A 99 -6.89 -11.23 2.28
C LEU A 99 -6.71 -10.65 3.69
N PHE A 100 -5.59 -10.98 4.33
CA PHE A 100 -5.25 -10.49 5.67
C PHE A 100 -5.20 -8.95 5.73
N ILE A 101 -4.47 -8.31 4.82
CA ILE A 101 -4.34 -6.84 4.81
C ILE A 101 -5.68 -6.16 4.56
N ALA A 102 -6.49 -6.66 3.63
CA ALA A 102 -7.82 -6.13 3.39
C ALA A 102 -8.72 -6.25 4.63
N ALA A 103 -8.71 -7.41 5.31
CA ALA A 103 -9.47 -7.64 6.54
C ALA A 103 -8.99 -6.72 7.69
N VAL A 104 -7.68 -6.60 7.91
CA VAL A 104 -7.11 -5.65 8.88
C VAL A 104 -7.62 -4.24 8.62
N ASN A 105 -7.53 -3.76 7.38
CA ASN A 105 -7.97 -2.41 7.03
C ASN A 105 -9.47 -2.20 7.28
N ALA A 106 -10.32 -3.20 7.00
CA ALA A 106 -11.76 -3.12 7.26
C ALA A 106 -12.07 -3.05 8.77
N VAL A 107 -11.42 -3.89 9.57
CA VAL A 107 -11.60 -3.90 11.04
C VAL A 107 -11.08 -2.60 11.67
N MET A 108 -9.89 -2.14 11.28
CA MET A 108 -9.33 -0.88 11.78
C MET A 108 -10.21 0.32 11.43
N CYS A 109 -10.82 0.32 10.23
CA CYS A 109 -11.80 1.32 9.82
C CYS A 109 -13.06 1.24 10.69
N HIS A 110 -13.60 0.03 10.93
CA HIS A 110 -14.78 -0.19 11.77
C HIS A 110 -14.56 0.33 13.19
N LEU A 111 -13.41 0.08 13.77
CA LEU A 111 -13.05 0.51 15.12
C LEU A 111 -12.68 2.01 15.21
N GLY A 112 -12.68 2.74 14.09
CA GLY A 112 -12.25 4.14 14.05
C GLY A 112 -10.76 4.35 14.35
N LEU A 113 -9.95 3.30 14.25
CA LEU A 113 -8.50 3.35 14.47
C LEU A 113 -7.73 3.82 13.24
N CYS A 114 -8.37 3.87 12.08
CA CYS A 114 -7.88 4.51 10.88
C CYS A 114 -8.99 5.28 10.18
N GLY A 115 -8.63 6.32 9.47
CA GLY A 115 -9.59 7.15 8.74
C GLY A 115 -8.86 8.17 7.86
N GLY A 116 -9.63 8.89 7.05
CA GLY A 116 -9.08 9.91 6.15
C GLY A 116 -8.26 9.36 4.99
N THR A 117 -8.24 8.03 4.80
CA THR A 117 -7.56 7.41 3.65
C THR A 117 -8.35 7.70 2.38
N VAL A 118 -7.70 8.36 1.43
CA VAL A 118 -8.26 8.70 0.12
C VAL A 118 -7.41 8.08 -0.96
N HIS A 119 -8.03 7.32 -1.85
CA HIS A 119 -7.37 6.83 -3.06
C HIS A 119 -7.40 7.91 -4.14
N CYS A 120 -6.24 8.39 -4.56
CA CYS A 120 -6.14 9.41 -5.61
C CYS A 120 -6.65 8.86 -6.95
N ARG A 121 -7.53 9.63 -7.60
CA ARG A 121 -8.11 9.30 -8.91
C ARG A 121 -7.91 10.45 -9.89
N THR A 122 -7.96 10.15 -11.17
CA THR A 122 -7.84 11.12 -12.26
C THR A 122 -6.56 11.96 -12.18
N GLU A 123 -6.66 13.24 -11.80
CA GLU A 123 -5.55 14.18 -11.62
C GLU A 123 -5.07 14.26 -10.15
N GLY A 124 -5.69 13.47 -9.26
CA GLY A 124 -5.35 13.46 -7.83
C GLY A 124 -3.89 13.17 -7.52
N PRO A 125 -3.23 12.21 -8.20
CA PRO A 125 -1.80 11.95 -7.96
C PRO A 125 -0.90 13.16 -8.26
N GLU A 126 -1.19 13.92 -9.32
CA GLU A 126 -0.45 15.12 -9.68
C GLU A 126 -0.68 16.25 -8.68
N LEU A 127 -1.92 16.46 -8.26
CA LEU A 127 -2.27 17.44 -7.24
C LEU A 127 -1.62 17.09 -5.90
N CYS A 128 -1.71 15.83 -5.49
CA CYS A 128 -1.06 15.33 -4.29
C CYS A 128 0.47 15.53 -4.34
N ALA A 129 1.10 15.33 -5.49
CA ALA A 129 2.55 15.56 -5.64
C ALA A 129 2.92 17.04 -5.43
N VAL A 130 2.12 17.98 -5.94
CA VAL A 130 2.31 19.42 -5.73
C VAL A 130 2.15 19.77 -4.24
N GLU A 131 1.11 19.28 -3.61
CA GLU A 131 0.84 19.51 -2.18
C GLU A 131 1.96 18.91 -1.30
N MET A 132 2.42 17.70 -1.63
CA MET A 132 3.51 17.05 -0.91
C MET A 132 4.82 17.86 -1.03
N LEU A 133 5.16 18.36 -2.21
CA LEU A 133 6.33 19.21 -2.39
C LEU A 133 6.23 20.50 -1.56
N ALA A 134 5.06 21.14 -1.55
CA ALA A 134 4.81 22.32 -0.73
C ALA A 134 4.93 22.01 0.77
N TYR A 135 4.40 20.87 1.20
CA TYR A 135 4.52 20.39 2.58
C TYR A 135 5.97 20.16 2.99
N LEU A 136 6.76 19.47 2.15
CA LEU A 136 8.17 19.21 2.40
C LEU A 136 8.96 20.52 2.53
N ARG A 137 8.72 21.48 1.65
CA ARG A 137 9.38 22.81 1.71
C ARG A 137 9.03 23.58 2.98
N THR A 138 7.81 23.44 3.46
CA THR A 138 7.34 24.14 4.65
C THR A 138 7.87 23.51 5.94
N HIS A 139 7.84 22.18 6.02
CA HIS A 139 8.08 21.47 7.28
C HIS A 139 9.47 20.81 7.37
N TYR A 140 10.15 20.62 6.23
CA TYR A 140 11.43 19.92 6.13
C TYR A 140 12.44 20.66 5.26
N ALA A 141 12.41 21.99 5.27
CA ALA A 141 13.30 22.83 4.46
C ALA A 141 14.80 22.61 4.74
N ASP A 142 15.12 22.16 5.96
CA ASP A 142 16.48 21.80 6.40
C ASP A 142 16.95 20.44 5.88
N ARG A 143 16.04 19.60 5.37
CA ARG A 143 16.34 18.28 4.81
C ARG A 143 16.56 18.37 3.31
N LYS A 144 17.58 17.66 2.84
CA LYS A 144 17.92 17.65 1.41
C LYS A 144 17.66 16.31 0.76
N ARG A 145 17.69 15.23 1.52
CA ARG A 145 17.53 13.86 1.02
C ARG A 145 16.15 13.31 1.31
N ILE A 146 15.51 12.80 0.27
CA ILE A 146 14.19 12.16 0.34
C ILE A 146 14.31 10.73 -0.16
N ALA A 147 13.80 9.79 0.61
CA ALA A 147 13.62 8.41 0.16
C ALA A 147 12.14 8.17 -0.16
N LEU A 148 11.85 7.85 -1.41
CA LEU A 148 10.53 7.44 -1.87
C LEU A 148 10.46 5.92 -1.89
N ILE A 149 9.67 5.33 -1.01
CA ILE A 149 9.48 3.89 -0.94
C ILE A 149 8.24 3.51 -1.75
N GLY A 150 8.44 2.71 -2.80
CA GLY A 150 7.46 2.42 -3.84
C GLY A 150 7.50 3.43 -4.99
N TYR A 151 7.44 2.91 -6.22
CA TYR A 151 7.41 3.75 -7.42
C TYR A 151 6.06 4.46 -7.56
N GLN A 152 6.05 5.74 -7.27
CA GLN A 152 4.91 6.64 -7.42
C GLN A 152 5.23 7.68 -8.49
N PRO A 153 4.81 7.48 -9.75
CA PRO A 153 5.28 8.26 -10.90
C PRO A 153 5.13 9.78 -10.77
N ALA A 154 3.94 10.24 -10.35
CA ALA A 154 3.68 11.67 -10.23
C ALA A 154 4.54 12.33 -9.16
N LEU A 155 4.70 11.67 -8.00
CA LEU A 155 5.52 12.18 -6.90
C LEU A 155 7.00 12.15 -7.25
N LEU A 156 7.49 11.04 -7.86
CA LEU A 156 8.88 10.95 -8.30
C LEU A 156 9.20 12.03 -9.33
N GLU A 157 8.32 12.24 -10.33
CA GLU A 157 8.50 13.28 -11.33
C GLU A 157 8.58 14.67 -10.70
N MET A 158 7.71 14.98 -9.74
CA MET A 158 7.71 16.27 -9.05
C MET A 158 8.98 16.46 -8.22
N LEU A 159 9.36 15.46 -7.43
CA LEU A 159 10.53 15.53 -6.57
C LEU A 159 11.84 15.56 -7.34
N SER A 160 11.96 14.83 -8.45
CA SER A 160 13.17 14.80 -9.28
C SER A 160 13.48 16.14 -9.96
N LYS A 161 12.47 17.00 -10.12
CA LYS A 161 12.60 18.36 -10.67
C LYS A 161 12.77 19.44 -9.59
N SER A 162 12.78 19.03 -8.33
CA SER A 162 12.90 19.92 -7.18
C SER A 162 14.36 20.06 -6.70
N GLU A 163 14.53 20.76 -5.61
CA GLU A 163 15.83 20.95 -4.93
C GLU A 163 16.26 19.77 -4.06
N PHE A 164 15.41 18.73 -3.95
CA PHE A 164 15.70 17.55 -3.13
C PHE A 164 16.54 16.52 -3.90
N ASP A 165 17.45 15.87 -3.17
CA ASP A 165 18.16 14.68 -3.62
C ASP A 165 17.29 13.46 -3.34
N VAL A 166 16.76 12.83 -4.41
CA VAL A 166 15.71 11.82 -4.31
C VAL A 166 16.28 10.44 -4.63
N ARG A 167 16.05 9.51 -3.73
CA ARG A 167 16.19 8.07 -3.97
C ARG A 167 14.80 7.46 -4.09
N VAL A 168 14.64 6.51 -5.00
CA VAL A 168 13.41 5.73 -5.13
C VAL A 168 13.72 4.24 -5.07
N LEU A 169 12.98 3.52 -4.24
CA LEU A 169 13.13 2.09 -4.02
C LEU A 169 11.80 1.39 -4.34
N ASP A 170 11.85 0.29 -5.08
CA ASP A 170 10.66 -0.49 -5.45
C ASP A 170 10.95 -1.99 -5.36
N LEU A 171 9.93 -2.80 -5.20
CA LEU A 171 10.00 -4.26 -5.25
C LEU A 171 9.60 -4.83 -6.61
N ASN A 172 8.90 -4.05 -7.45
CA ASN A 172 8.46 -4.51 -8.77
C ASN A 172 9.66 -4.67 -9.71
N PRO A 173 9.97 -5.91 -10.16
CA PRO A 173 11.12 -6.16 -11.05
C PRO A 173 11.08 -5.37 -12.37
N ALA A 174 9.89 -4.96 -12.83
CA ALA A 174 9.74 -4.14 -14.02
C ALA A 174 10.21 -2.69 -13.83
N ASN A 175 10.33 -2.24 -12.59
CA ASN A 175 10.81 -0.90 -12.24
C ASN A 175 12.26 -0.91 -11.79
N VAL A 176 12.67 -1.92 -11.01
CA VAL A 176 14.02 -2.03 -10.45
C VAL A 176 15.08 -2.02 -11.56
N GLY A 177 16.11 -1.19 -11.38
CA GLY A 177 17.20 -1.00 -12.35
C GLY A 177 16.86 -0.04 -13.49
N GLN A 178 15.62 0.44 -13.59
CA GLN A 178 15.23 1.43 -14.60
C GLN A 178 15.55 2.85 -14.13
N ILE A 179 15.86 3.72 -15.07
CA ILE A 179 15.94 5.16 -14.82
C ILE A 179 14.57 5.77 -15.11
N ARG A 180 13.98 6.42 -14.10
CA ARG A 180 12.69 7.10 -14.20
C ARG A 180 12.88 8.57 -13.79
N TYR A 181 12.52 9.49 -14.67
CA TYR A 181 12.69 10.94 -14.44
C TYR A 181 14.12 11.32 -14.01
N GLY A 182 15.13 10.62 -14.56
CA GLY A 182 16.53 10.83 -14.23
C GLY A 182 17.02 10.19 -12.94
N VAL A 183 16.16 9.47 -12.21
CA VAL A 183 16.49 8.77 -10.96
C VAL A 183 16.50 7.26 -11.19
N LEU A 184 17.54 6.57 -10.68
CA LEU A 184 17.61 5.12 -10.69
C LEU A 184 16.62 4.54 -9.68
N VAL A 185 15.77 3.61 -10.12
CA VAL A 185 14.90 2.82 -9.22
C VAL A 185 15.73 1.70 -8.62
N GLU A 186 15.99 1.81 -7.32
CA GLU A 186 16.76 0.84 -6.56
C GLU A 186 15.89 -0.34 -6.11
N ASN A 187 16.51 -1.49 -5.84
CA ASN A 187 15.81 -2.63 -5.26
C ASN A 187 15.42 -2.33 -3.79
N GLY A 188 14.13 -2.42 -3.50
CA GLY A 188 13.57 -2.10 -2.19
C GLY A 188 13.61 -3.25 -1.17
N ILE A 189 14.21 -4.40 -1.50
CA ILE A 189 14.22 -5.57 -0.60
C ILE A 189 14.90 -5.25 0.74
N ASP A 190 15.91 -4.40 0.73
CA ASP A 190 16.65 -3.93 1.90
C ASP A 190 16.38 -2.45 2.20
N ALA A 191 15.19 -1.93 1.81
CA ALA A 191 14.86 -0.51 1.88
C ALA A 191 15.07 0.07 3.29
N TYR A 192 14.63 -0.63 4.33
CA TYR A 192 14.81 -0.18 5.71
C TYR A 192 16.28 0.05 6.05
N GLU A 193 17.12 -0.96 5.80
CA GLU A 193 18.57 -0.87 6.10
C GLU A 193 19.28 0.21 5.27
N SER A 194 18.85 0.39 4.02
CA SER A 194 19.49 1.33 3.11
C SER A 194 19.06 2.79 3.33
N VAL A 195 17.92 3.02 3.96
CA VAL A 195 17.39 4.37 4.23
C VAL A 195 17.77 4.88 5.60
N VAL A 196 17.88 3.99 6.60
CA VAL A 196 18.18 4.38 8.00
C VAL A 196 19.68 4.60 8.21
N LYS A 197 20.53 4.04 7.36
CA LYS A 197 22.00 4.24 7.36
C LYS A 197 22.38 5.44 6.52
#